data_fa429c3e033acd1a8a3ef89df810322b
#
_entry.id   fa429c3e033acd1a8a3ef89df810322b
#
_cell.length_a   1.000
_cell.length_b   1.000
_cell.length_c   1.000
_cell.angle_alpha   90.00
_cell.angle_beta   90.00
_cell.angle_gamma   90.00
#
_symmetry.space_group_name_H-M   'P 1'
#
loop_
_entity.id
_entity.type
_entity.pdbx_description
1 polymer ?
#
loop_
_entity_poly.entity_id
_entity_poly.type
_entity_poly.pdbx_seq_one_letter_code
_entity_poly.pdbx_strand_id
1 'polypeptide(L)'
;MYHSIQDIIDICNEENMEFWEVVQRADMDERAAPSAESWTNMANIYQAMKDADKSYNARLRSASGLAGGDGEKLGFTDEQMIHAMYVSAGVGAVIAENASIAGASGGCQAEIGSASAMAAAGLVSLQGGTVENIAHGAALALKNMLGLACDPVCGLVEVPCVKRNVAGAVNAVTASQIAMAGIVSAIPVDEVIDTMRRIGNAMPESLKETAGGGLATTPTAALIAQRFQKCE
;
A
#
# COMPACT_ATOMS: atom_id res chain seq x y z
N MET A 1 0.73 2.18 22.24
CA MET A 1 1.33 2.51 20.91
C MET A 1 1.90 1.24 20.35
N TYR A 2 1.75 0.94 19.08
CA TYR A 2 2.25 -0.28 18.43
C TYR A 2 3.44 0.06 17.52
N HIS A 3 4.38 -0.87 17.36
CA HIS A 3 5.57 -0.75 16.51
C HIS A 3 5.69 -1.90 15.49
N SER A 4 4.83 -2.90 15.61
CA SER A 4 4.74 -4.05 14.70
C SER A 4 3.29 -4.43 14.42
N ILE A 5 3.05 -5.22 13.39
CA ILE A 5 1.73 -5.79 13.13
C ILE A 5 1.37 -6.79 14.23
N GLN A 6 2.36 -7.49 14.77
CA GLN A 6 2.13 -8.40 15.87
C GLN A 6 1.62 -7.67 17.12
N ASP A 7 2.15 -6.47 17.44
CA ASP A 7 1.64 -5.67 18.56
C ASP A 7 0.14 -5.35 18.39
N ILE A 8 -0.28 -5.01 17.15
CA ILE A 8 -1.70 -4.74 16.87
C ILE A 8 -2.53 -6.00 17.10
N ILE A 9 -2.08 -7.16 16.61
CA ILE A 9 -2.77 -8.44 16.81
C ILE A 9 -2.90 -8.77 18.29
N ASP A 10 -1.83 -8.60 19.05
CA ASP A 10 -1.81 -8.89 20.49
C ASP A 10 -2.80 -7.98 21.23
N ILE A 11 -2.81 -6.68 20.94
CA ILE A 11 -3.79 -5.73 21.51
C ILE A 11 -5.23 -6.12 21.13
N CYS A 12 -5.48 -6.48 19.87
CA CYS A 12 -6.80 -6.93 19.43
C CYS A 12 -7.29 -8.13 20.25
N ASN A 13 -6.40 -9.13 20.45
CA ASN A 13 -6.73 -10.36 21.17
C ASN A 13 -6.88 -10.14 22.69
N GLU A 14 -6.01 -9.32 23.29
CA GLU A 14 -6.03 -9.05 24.73
C GLU A 14 -7.20 -8.15 25.16
N GLU A 15 -7.51 -7.14 24.35
CA GLU A 15 -8.52 -6.13 24.69
C GLU A 15 -9.87 -6.37 23.98
N ASN A 16 -9.97 -7.43 23.16
CA ASN A 16 -11.13 -7.75 22.32
C ASN A 16 -11.56 -6.57 21.44
N MET A 17 -10.57 -5.98 20.74
CA MET A 17 -10.74 -4.86 19.82
C MET A 17 -10.58 -5.32 18.38
N GLU A 18 -11.26 -4.62 17.46
CA GLU A 18 -11.00 -4.76 16.04
C GLU A 18 -9.70 -4.05 15.65
N PHE A 19 -9.05 -4.51 14.58
CA PHE A 19 -7.79 -3.93 14.11
C PHE A 19 -7.88 -2.41 13.88
N TRP A 20 -8.96 -1.95 13.26
CA TRP A 20 -9.17 -0.52 12.99
C TRP A 20 -9.33 0.31 14.25
N GLU A 21 -9.91 -0.25 15.32
CA GLU A 21 -10.08 0.44 16.62
C GLU A 21 -8.72 0.70 17.28
N VAL A 22 -7.81 -0.26 17.21
CA VAL A 22 -6.43 -0.10 17.72
C VAL A 22 -5.72 1.01 16.98
N VAL A 23 -5.83 1.05 15.64
CA VAL A 23 -5.21 2.09 14.82
C VAL A 23 -5.84 3.47 15.08
N GLN A 24 -7.16 3.56 15.18
CA GLN A 24 -7.84 4.82 15.51
C GLN A 24 -7.41 5.33 16.90
N ARG A 25 -7.32 4.46 17.91
CA ARG A 25 -6.85 4.82 19.23
C ARG A 25 -5.43 5.39 19.20
N ALA A 26 -4.54 4.79 18.46
CA ALA A 26 -3.17 5.30 18.30
C ALA A 26 -3.13 6.67 17.61
N ASP A 27 -3.95 6.90 16.57
CA ASP A 27 -4.07 8.21 15.91
C ASP A 27 -4.59 9.28 16.88
N MET A 28 -5.57 8.93 17.73
CA MET A 28 -6.09 9.83 18.75
C MET A 28 -5.03 10.21 19.79
N ASP A 29 -4.26 9.24 20.25
CA ASP A 29 -3.21 9.44 21.25
C ASP A 29 -2.07 10.31 20.69
N GLU A 30 -1.61 10.03 19.45
CA GLU A 30 -0.55 10.77 18.80
C GLU A 30 -0.91 12.23 18.53
N ARG A 31 -2.16 12.49 18.13
CA ARG A 31 -2.64 13.84 17.81
C ARG A 31 -3.23 14.56 19.04
N ALA A 32 -3.39 13.90 20.16
CA ALA A 32 -4.18 14.37 21.30
C ALA A 32 -5.60 14.81 20.87
N ALA A 33 -6.21 14.09 19.93
CA ALA A 33 -7.47 14.43 19.27
C ALA A 33 -8.60 13.50 19.72
N PRO A 34 -9.87 13.99 19.82
CA PRO A 34 -10.99 13.13 20.11
C PRO A 34 -11.33 12.20 18.94
N SER A 35 -11.98 11.06 19.22
CA SER A 35 -12.38 10.05 18.22
C SER A 35 -13.13 10.64 17.03
N ALA A 36 -14.03 11.62 17.26
CA ALA A 36 -14.79 12.28 16.21
C ALA A 36 -13.88 13.06 15.21
N GLU A 37 -12.77 13.61 15.69
CA GLU A 37 -11.81 14.32 14.83
C GLU A 37 -10.97 13.33 14.03
N SER A 38 -10.46 12.27 14.64
CA SER A 38 -9.76 11.18 13.94
C SER A 38 -10.65 10.59 12.84
N TRP A 39 -11.91 10.28 13.17
CA TRP A 39 -12.89 9.80 12.19
C TRP A 39 -13.13 10.78 11.04
N THR A 40 -13.30 12.07 11.33
CA THR A 40 -13.53 13.11 10.33
C THR A 40 -12.33 13.23 9.39
N ASN A 41 -11.11 13.14 9.91
CA ASN A 41 -9.90 13.18 9.12
C ASN A 41 -9.83 11.98 8.16
N MET A 42 -10.12 10.76 8.64
CA MET A 42 -10.14 9.58 7.79
C MET A 42 -11.26 9.64 6.73
N ALA A 43 -12.44 10.12 7.10
CA ALA A 43 -13.54 10.33 6.17
C ALA A 43 -13.21 11.36 5.07
N ASN A 44 -12.49 12.43 5.42
CA ASN A 44 -12.01 13.42 4.46
C ASN A 44 -10.98 12.82 3.48
N ILE A 45 -10.06 11.98 3.97
CA ILE A 45 -9.10 11.25 3.12
C ILE A 45 -9.88 10.33 2.16
N TYR A 46 -10.83 9.55 2.67
CA TYR A 46 -11.68 8.69 1.85
C TYR A 46 -12.43 9.48 0.78
N GLN A 47 -13.05 10.60 1.14
CA GLN A 47 -13.75 11.45 0.17
C GLN A 47 -12.80 12.02 -0.89
N ALA A 48 -11.60 12.48 -0.50
CA ALA A 48 -10.58 12.96 -1.42
C ALA A 48 -10.14 11.87 -2.42
N MET A 49 -10.00 10.62 -1.96
CA MET A 49 -9.70 9.47 -2.82
C MET A 49 -10.83 9.18 -3.80
N LYS A 50 -12.10 9.23 -3.36
CA LYS A 50 -13.29 9.09 -4.24
C LYS A 50 -13.33 10.19 -5.31
N ASP A 51 -13.03 11.42 -4.95
CA ASP A 51 -13.06 12.57 -5.87
C ASP A 51 -11.88 12.51 -6.86
N ALA A 52 -10.71 12.11 -6.41
CA ALA A 52 -9.56 11.86 -7.28
C ALA A 52 -9.86 10.75 -8.30
N ASP A 53 -10.50 9.65 -7.89
CA ASP A 53 -10.88 8.55 -8.79
C ASP A 53 -11.91 9.04 -9.84
N LYS A 54 -12.90 9.82 -9.46
CA LYS A 54 -13.85 10.41 -10.40
C LYS A 54 -13.17 11.34 -11.43
N SER A 55 -12.17 12.12 -11.01
CA SER A 55 -11.45 13.03 -11.90
C SER A 55 -10.49 12.31 -12.86
N TYR A 56 -9.89 11.21 -12.42
CA TYR A 56 -9.03 10.37 -13.27
C TYR A 56 -9.78 9.53 -14.29
N ASN A 57 -11.09 9.44 -14.18
CA ASN A 57 -11.91 8.40 -14.79
C ASN A 57 -12.24 8.57 -16.27
N ALA A 58 -11.62 9.50 -16.98
CA ALA A 58 -11.85 9.56 -18.42
C ALA A 58 -11.01 8.55 -19.23
N ARG A 59 -9.86 8.09 -18.74
CA ARG A 59 -8.93 7.27 -19.58
C ARG A 59 -8.11 6.19 -18.86
N LEU A 60 -7.94 6.22 -17.54
CA LEU A 60 -7.11 5.26 -16.79
C LEU A 60 -7.75 5.05 -15.41
N ARG A 61 -8.54 3.99 -15.28
CA ARG A 61 -8.91 3.53 -13.93
C ARG A 61 -7.63 3.16 -13.21
N SER A 62 -7.23 4.00 -12.28
CA SER A 62 -6.05 3.73 -11.44
C SER A 62 -6.33 2.56 -10.50
N ALA A 63 -5.27 1.95 -10.00
CA ALA A 63 -5.38 0.90 -9.00
C ALA A 63 -6.09 1.36 -7.71
N SER A 64 -6.04 2.66 -7.38
CA SER A 64 -6.83 3.26 -6.30
C SER A 64 -8.34 3.22 -6.59
N GLY A 65 -8.76 3.23 -7.86
CA GLY A 65 -10.14 3.03 -8.27
C GLY A 65 -10.71 1.65 -7.96
N LEU A 66 -9.86 0.63 -7.86
CA LEU A 66 -10.28 -0.70 -7.40
C LEU A 66 -10.67 -0.71 -5.92
N ALA A 67 -9.95 0.02 -5.06
CA ALA A 67 -10.27 0.06 -3.63
C ALA A 67 -11.47 0.98 -3.31
N GLY A 68 -11.62 2.11 -4.01
CA GLY A 68 -12.70 3.08 -3.72
C GLY A 68 -13.96 2.86 -4.55
N GLY A 69 -13.84 2.67 -5.87
CA GLY A 69 -15.00 2.56 -6.79
C GLY A 69 -15.70 1.20 -6.76
N ASP A 70 -15.00 0.14 -6.40
CA ASP A 70 -15.61 -1.19 -6.32
C ASP A 70 -16.27 -1.46 -4.97
N GLY A 71 -15.87 -0.77 -3.89
CA GLY A 71 -16.54 -0.85 -2.60
C GLY A 71 -18.02 -0.47 -2.68
N GLU A 72 -18.35 0.65 -3.35
CA GLU A 72 -19.74 1.05 -3.58
C GLU A 72 -20.51 0.04 -4.45
N LYS A 73 -19.88 -0.50 -5.47
CA LYS A 73 -20.49 -1.53 -6.34
C LYS A 73 -20.72 -2.85 -5.63
N LEU A 74 -19.88 -3.19 -4.65
CA LEU A 74 -20.02 -4.40 -3.84
C LEU A 74 -20.96 -4.19 -2.63
N GLY A 75 -21.50 -2.98 -2.45
CA GLY A 75 -22.50 -2.67 -1.44
C GLY A 75 -21.93 -2.41 -0.04
N PHE A 76 -20.65 -2.12 0.09
CA PHE A 76 -20.07 -1.69 1.37
C PHE A 76 -20.50 -0.27 1.73
N THR A 77 -20.77 -0.04 3.02
CA THR A 77 -21.09 1.28 3.55
C THR A 77 -19.84 2.17 3.63
N ASP A 78 -20.03 3.50 3.66
CA ASP A 78 -18.92 4.44 3.89
C ASP A 78 -18.22 4.17 5.23
N GLU A 79 -18.94 3.75 6.26
CA GLU A 79 -18.40 3.37 7.56
C GLU A 79 -17.45 2.16 7.44
N GLN A 80 -17.86 1.09 6.75
CA GLN A 80 -17.00 -0.06 6.50
C GLN A 80 -15.75 0.32 5.70
N MET A 81 -15.90 1.22 4.72
CA MET A 81 -14.76 1.71 3.94
C MET A 81 -13.78 2.51 4.81
N ILE A 82 -14.27 3.33 5.74
CA ILE A 82 -13.44 4.10 6.67
C ILE A 82 -12.69 3.15 7.63
N HIS A 83 -13.35 2.12 8.17
CA HIS A 83 -12.68 1.08 8.98
C HIS A 83 -11.53 0.42 8.20
N ALA A 84 -11.76 0.02 6.95
CA ALA A 84 -10.73 -0.58 6.11
C ALA A 84 -9.57 0.38 5.83
N MET A 85 -9.83 1.67 5.75
CA MET A 85 -8.78 2.68 5.61
C MET A 85 -7.93 2.83 6.87
N TYR A 86 -8.51 2.73 8.07
CA TYR A 86 -7.73 2.65 9.31
C TYR A 86 -6.83 1.41 9.32
N VAL A 87 -7.35 0.25 8.91
CA VAL A 87 -6.55 -0.99 8.78
C VAL A 87 -5.38 -0.76 7.81
N SER A 88 -5.65 -0.20 6.63
CA SER A 88 -4.62 0.12 5.65
C SER A 88 -3.57 1.09 6.21
N ALA A 89 -4.01 2.14 6.90
CA ALA A 89 -3.14 3.14 7.50
C ALA A 89 -2.24 2.52 8.59
N GLY A 90 -2.77 1.63 9.42
CA GLY A 90 -1.99 0.93 10.44
C GLY A 90 -0.86 0.10 9.85
N VAL A 91 -1.16 -0.68 8.80
CA VAL A 91 -0.13 -1.44 8.08
C VAL A 91 0.91 -0.50 7.46
N GLY A 92 0.47 0.60 6.84
CA GLY A 92 1.35 1.59 6.25
C GLY A 92 2.26 2.28 7.27
N ALA A 93 1.74 2.59 8.46
CA ALA A 93 2.51 3.18 9.56
C ALA A 93 3.64 2.25 10.02
N VAL A 94 3.34 0.98 10.26
CA VAL A 94 4.35 -0.02 10.64
C VAL A 94 5.43 -0.17 9.56
N ILE A 95 5.04 -0.19 8.28
CA ILE A 95 6.00 -0.25 7.17
C ILE A 95 6.88 1.01 7.11
N ALA A 96 6.27 2.19 7.29
CA ALA A 96 6.99 3.46 7.27
C ALA A 96 8.02 3.57 8.40
N GLU A 97 7.66 3.09 9.60
CA GLU A 97 8.55 3.08 10.77
C GLU A 97 9.71 2.09 10.62
N ASN A 98 9.42 0.87 10.19
CA ASN A 98 10.40 -0.23 10.21
C ASN A 98 11.18 -0.43 8.91
N ALA A 99 10.72 0.17 7.80
CA ALA A 99 11.37 0.04 6.50
C ALA A 99 11.39 1.38 5.73
N SER A 100 10.60 1.48 4.69
CA SER A 100 10.41 2.69 3.89
C SER A 100 9.17 2.55 3.02
N ILE A 101 8.55 3.68 2.69
CA ILE A 101 7.45 3.78 1.73
C ILE A 101 7.84 4.58 0.47
N ALA A 102 9.13 4.90 0.32
CA ALA A 102 9.64 5.73 -0.78
C ALA A 102 10.48 4.93 -1.77
N GLY A 103 10.21 5.08 -3.06
CA GLY A 103 10.96 4.47 -4.16
C GLY A 103 12.43 4.87 -4.17
N ALA A 104 12.73 6.12 -3.82
CA ALA A 104 14.09 6.66 -3.72
C ALA A 104 14.95 5.99 -2.62
N SER A 105 14.35 5.48 -1.56
CA SER A 105 15.09 4.79 -0.50
C SER A 105 15.10 3.27 -0.65
N GLY A 106 14.01 2.68 -1.13
CA GLY A 106 13.84 1.22 -1.11
C GLY A 106 13.49 0.58 -2.45
N GLY A 107 13.45 1.34 -3.56
CA GLY A 107 12.92 0.87 -4.83
C GLY A 107 11.38 0.84 -4.85
N CYS A 108 10.79 0.47 -5.98
CA CYS A 108 9.33 0.36 -6.10
C CYS A 108 8.70 -0.68 -5.15
N GLN A 109 9.46 -1.62 -4.61
CA GLN A 109 8.97 -2.51 -3.55
C GLN A 109 8.49 -1.73 -2.32
N ALA A 110 9.20 -0.64 -1.96
CA ALA A 110 8.83 0.22 -0.83
C ALA A 110 7.56 1.02 -1.13
N GLU A 111 7.35 1.46 -2.34
CA GLU A 111 6.20 2.27 -2.77
C GLU A 111 5.00 1.38 -3.15
N ILE A 112 5.13 0.61 -4.24
CA ILE A 112 4.05 -0.23 -4.76
C ILE A 112 3.80 -1.45 -3.87
N GLY A 113 4.87 -2.02 -3.29
CA GLY A 113 4.75 -3.15 -2.36
C GLY A 113 4.01 -2.77 -1.10
N SER A 114 4.36 -1.62 -0.49
CA SER A 114 3.64 -1.10 0.69
C SER A 114 2.19 -0.79 0.37
N ALA A 115 1.91 -0.08 -0.74
CA ALA A 115 0.55 0.22 -1.17
C ALA A 115 -0.27 -1.05 -1.40
N SER A 116 0.33 -2.08 -2.01
CA SER A 116 -0.32 -3.38 -2.24
C SER A 116 -0.62 -4.12 -0.93
N ALA A 117 0.31 -4.10 0.05
CA ALA A 117 0.10 -4.69 1.37
C ALA A 117 -1.00 -3.98 2.15
N MET A 118 -1.00 -2.65 2.16
CA MET A 118 -2.04 -1.81 2.76
C MET A 118 -3.41 -2.11 2.18
N ALA A 119 -3.50 -2.17 0.84
CA ALA A 119 -4.74 -2.47 0.15
C ALA A 119 -5.23 -3.91 0.41
N ALA A 120 -4.32 -4.89 0.45
CA ALA A 120 -4.68 -6.28 0.77
C ALA A 120 -5.25 -6.40 2.18
N ALA A 121 -4.63 -5.74 3.16
CA ALA A 121 -5.11 -5.70 4.55
C ALA A 121 -6.52 -5.09 4.65
N GLY A 122 -6.74 -3.93 4.03
CA GLY A 122 -8.04 -3.28 3.99
C GLY A 122 -9.11 -4.14 3.31
N LEU A 123 -8.76 -4.82 2.20
CA LEU A 123 -9.67 -5.73 1.50
C LEU A 123 -10.03 -6.96 2.35
N VAL A 124 -9.09 -7.52 3.10
CA VAL A 124 -9.37 -8.63 4.03
C VAL A 124 -10.34 -8.17 5.13
N SER A 125 -10.10 -6.99 5.71
CA SER A 125 -11.00 -6.39 6.70
C SER A 125 -12.41 -6.18 6.17
N LEU A 126 -12.56 -5.62 4.96
CA LEU A 126 -13.87 -5.45 4.29
C LEU A 126 -14.61 -6.76 4.07
N GLN A 127 -13.88 -7.85 3.85
CA GLN A 127 -14.46 -9.19 3.64
C GLN A 127 -14.76 -9.92 4.96
N GLY A 128 -14.55 -9.28 6.12
CA GLY A 128 -14.79 -9.87 7.44
C GLY A 128 -13.72 -10.88 7.88
N GLY A 129 -12.50 -10.75 7.35
CA GLY A 129 -11.38 -11.58 7.78
C GLY A 129 -10.91 -11.24 9.20
N THR A 130 -10.32 -12.21 9.90
CA THR A 130 -9.76 -12.02 11.24
C THR A 130 -8.51 -11.15 11.21
N VAL A 131 -8.04 -10.72 12.38
CA VAL A 131 -6.80 -9.93 12.51
C VAL A 131 -5.59 -10.67 11.96
N GLU A 132 -5.54 -12.00 12.10
CA GLU A 132 -4.51 -12.85 11.50
C GLU A 132 -4.62 -12.90 9.97
N ASN A 133 -5.85 -12.98 9.43
CA ASN A 133 -6.07 -12.94 7.98
C ASN A 133 -5.59 -11.59 7.40
N ILE A 134 -5.80 -10.47 8.11
CA ILE A 134 -5.31 -9.14 7.73
C ILE A 134 -3.78 -9.16 7.62
N ALA A 135 -3.08 -9.68 8.63
CA ALA A 135 -1.62 -9.82 8.61
C ALA A 135 -1.13 -10.74 7.49
N HIS A 136 -1.82 -11.87 7.26
CA HIS A 136 -1.48 -12.78 6.16
C HIS A 136 -1.68 -12.13 4.79
N GLY A 137 -2.77 -11.40 4.57
CA GLY A 137 -3.02 -10.65 3.35
C GLY A 137 -1.92 -9.64 3.06
N ALA A 138 -1.53 -8.84 4.06
CA ALA A 138 -0.43 -7.89 3.97
C ALA A 138 0.89 -8.57 3.63
N ALA A 139 1.25 -9.66 4.35
CA ALA A 139 2.48 -10.42 4.12
C ALA A 139 2.54 -11.02 2.71
N LEU A 140 1.45 -11.61 2.23
CA LEU A 140 1.37 -12.22 0.90
C LEU A 140 1.56 -11.16 -0.19
N ALA A 141 0.87 -10.02 -0.07
CA ALA A 141 0.99 -8.93 -1.03
C ALA A 141 2.40 -8.35 -1.07
N LEU A 142 3.01 -8.09 0.09
CA LEU A 142 4.35 -7.50 0.17
C LEU A 142 5.42 -8.44 -0.39
N LYS A 143 5.35 -9.74 -0.05
CA LYS A 143 6.30 -10.76 -0.54
C LYS A 143 6.37 -10.81 -2.07
N ASN A 144 5.25 -10.68 -2.75
CA ASN A 144 5.19 -10.71 -4.22
C ASN A 144 5.89 -9.50 -4.88
N MET A 145 6.10 -8.43 -4.14
CA MET A 145 6.70 -7.18 -4.63
C MET A 145 8.15 -6.98 -4.19
N LEU A 146 8.73 -7.90 -3.40
CA LEU A 146 10.11 -7.81 -2.96
C LEU A 146 11.07 -7.78 -4.16
N GLY A 147 12.06 -6.88 -4.09
CA GLY A 147 13.05 -6.71 -5.14
C GLY A 147 12.62 -5.82 -6.32
N LEU A 148 11.41 -5.27 -6.31
CA LEU A 148 10.94 -4.40 -7.39
C LEU A 148 11.71 -3.08 -7.39
N ALA A 149 12.49 -2.86 -8.48
CA ALA A 149 13.31 -1.68 -8.67
C ALA A 149 12.47 -0.42 -9.01
N CYS A 150 12.98 0.77 -8.69
CA CYS A 150 12.43 2.04 -9.14
C CYS A 150 13.32 2.61 -10.25
N ASP A 151 12.88 2.44 -11.51
CA ASP A 151 13.63 2.73 -12.72
C ASP A 151 12.81 3.54 -13.75
N PRO A 152 12.23 4.70 -13.34
CA PRO A 152 11.33 5.47 -14.21
C PRO A 152 12.06 6.04 -15.42
N VAL A 153 11.47 5.84 -16.60
CA VAL A 153 12.02 6.39 -17.86
C VAL A 153 11.92 7.91 -17.82
N CYS A 154 13.04 8.58 -18.09
CA CYS A 154 13.20 10.04 -17.99
C CYS A 154 12.91 10.63 -16.61
N GLY A 155 12.89 9.84 -15.54
CA GLY A 155 12.47 10.29 -14.21
C GLY A 155 10.96 10.60 -14.09
N LEU A 156 10.17 10.27 -15.12
CA LEU A 156 8.74 10.53 -15.14
C LEU A 156 7.95 9.34 -14.59
N VAL A 157 6.94 9.63 -13.75
CA VAL A 157 6.09 8.62 -13.11
C VAL A 157 5.02 8.10 -14.10
N GLU A 158 5.46 7.64 -15.26
CA GLU A 158 4.58 7.09 -16.31
C GLU A 158 4.99 5.67 -16.72
N VAL A 159 6.25 5.50 -17.13
CA VAL A 159 6.79 4.22 -17.58
C VAL A 159 7.94 3.78 -16.65
N PRO A 160 7.77 2.68 -15.93
CA PRO A 160 6.66 1.72 -15.92
C PRO A 160 5.58 1.98 -14.86
N CYS A 161 5.64 3.08 -14.13
CA CYS A 161 4.95 3.35 -12.86
C CYS A 161 3.43 3.12 -12.94
N VAL A 162 2.74 3.68 -13.94
CA VAL A 162 1.27 3.52 -14.08
C VAL A 162 0.87 2.03 -14.13
N LYS A 163 1.62 1.21 -14.90
CA LYS A 163 1.31 -0.22 -15.04
C LYS A 163 1.70 -1.02 -13.80
N ARG A 164 2.74 -0.60 -13.07
CA ARG A 164 3.11 -1.21 -11.78
C ARG A 164 2.05 -0.94 -10.71
N ASN A 165 1.44 0.25 -10.69
CA ASN A 165 0.31 0.52 -9.80
C ASN A 165 -0.87 -0.43 -10.07
N VAL A 166 -1.21 -0.66 -11.35
CA VAL A 166 -2.24 -1.66 -11.72
C VAL A 166 -1.85 -3.05 -11.22
N ALA A 167 -0.60 -3.47 -11.43
CA ALA A 167 -0.11 -4.77 -10.95
C ALA A 167 -0.18 -4.89 -9.43
N GLY A 168 0.17 -3.81 -8.70
CA GLY A 168 0.07 -3.74 -7.24
C GLY A 168 -1.36 -3.92 -6.74
N ALA A 169 -2.35 -3.31 -7.42
CA ALA A 169 -3.75 -3.47 -7.07
C ALA A 169 -4.26 -4.89 -7.32
N VAL A 170 -3.95 -5.49 -8.48
CA VAL A 170 -4.30 -6.88 -8.78
C VAL A 170 -3.67 -7.83 -7.77
N ASN A 171 -2.41 -7.59 -7.40
CA ASN A 171 -1.71 -8.34 -6.35
C ASN A 171 -2.42 -8.23 -5.00
N ALA A 172 -2.89 -7.05 -4.61
CA ALA A 172 -3.64 -6.83 -3.36
C ALA A 172 -4.93 -7.65 -3.33
N VAL A 173 -5.71 -7.64 -4.42
CA VAL A 173 -6.93 -8.45 -4.55
C VAL A 173 -6.59 -9.93 -4.46
N THR A 174 -5.56 -10.38 -5.18
CA THR A 174 -5.14 -11.80 -5.16
C THR A 174 -4.70 -12.22 -3.75
N ALA A 175 -3.87 -11.41 -3.08
CA ALA A 175 -3.39 -11.70 -1.73
C ALA A 175 -4.54 -11.75 -0.71
N SER A 176 -5.51 -10.83 -0.81
CA SER A 176 -6.67 -10.83 0.07
C SER A 176 -7.51 -12.11 -0.11
N GLN A 177 -7.74 -12.55 -1.34
CA GLN A 177 -8.49 -13.78 -1.61
C GLN A 177 -7.75 -15.04 -1.11
N ILE A 178 -6.42 -15.08 -1.24
CA ILE A 178 -5.61 -16.18 -0.71
C ILE A 178 -5.73 -16.23 0.82
N ALA A 179 -5.62 -15.09 1.50
CA ALA A 179 -5.77 -15.01 2.96
C ALA A 179 -7.18 -15.41 3.42
N MET A 180 -8.23 -14.92 2.72
CA MET A 180 -9.62 -15.29 3.00
C MET A 180 -9.94 -16.75 2.73
N ALA A 181 -9.18 -17.42 1.85
CA ALA A 181 -9.26 -18.86 1.64
C ALA A 181 -8.56 -19.68 2.75
N GLY A 182 -8.05 -19.04 3.79
CA GLY A 182 -7.37 -19.70 4.92
C GLY A 182 -5.91 -20.08 4.63
N ILE A 183 -5.33 -19.58 3.55
CA ILE A 183 -3.91 -19.84 3.22
C ILE A 183 -3.05 -18.83 3.98
N VAL A 184 -2.27 -19.34 4.91
CA VAL A 184 -1.41 -18.54 5.77
C VAL A 184 -0.07 -18.19 5.11
N SER A 185 0.46 -17.03 5.44
CA SER A 185 1.85 -16.70 5.14
C SER A 185 2.76 -17.43 6.13
N ALA A 186 3.64 -18.31 5.65
CA ALA A 186 4.61 -19.00 6.50
C ALA A 186 5.68 -18.06 7.09
N ILE A 187 5.91 -16.89 6.46
CA ILE A 187 6.77 -15.83 6.98
C ILE A 187 5.86 -14.74 7.55
N PRO A 188 6.00 -14.38 8.84
CA PRO A 188 5.24 -13.29 9.45
C PRO A 188 5.44 -11.95 8.73
N VAL A 189 4.43 -11.10 8.78
CA VAL A 189 4.44 -9.81 8.03
C VAL A 189 5.58 -8.90 8.48
N ASP A 190 5.89 -8.87 9.77
CA ASP A 190 6.98 -8.03 10.31
C ASP A 190 8.36 -8.48 9.81
N GLU A 191 8.58 -9.79 9.64
CA GLU A 191 9.79 -10.32 9.02
C GLU A 191 9.87 -10.01 7.51
N VAL A 192 8.72 -9.96 6.82
CA VAL A 192 8.65 -9.54 5.41
C VAL A 192 8.99 -8.05 5.27
N ILE A 193 8.50 -7.21 6.19
CA ILE A 193 8.83 -5.77 6.25
C ILE A 193 10.34 -5.56 6.46
N ASP A 194 10.94 -6.26 7.44
CA ASP A 194 12.39 -6.20 7.65
C ASP A 194 13.17 -6.70 6.42
N THR A 195 12.67 -7.75 5.77
CA THR A 195 13.28 -8.26 4.53
C THR A 195 13.23 -7.22 3.42
N MET A 196 12.11 -6.52 3.24
CA MET A 196 11.99 -5.41 2.28
C MET A 196 13.02 -4.31 2.58
N ARG A 197 13.19 -3.91 3.84
CA ARG A 197 14.21 -2.94 4.27
C ARG A 197 15.62 -3.40 3.89
N ARG A 198 15.98 -4.66 4.19
CA ARG A 198 17.29 -5.23 3.87
C ARG A 198 17.55 -5.28 2.36
N ILE A 199 16.55 -5.68 1.56
CA ILE A 199 16.65 -5.70 0.10
C ILE A 199 16.81 -4.27 -0.42
N GLY A 200 16.00 -3.31 0.07
CA GLY A 200 16.10 -1.91 -0.30
C GLY A 200 17.50 -1.32 -0.02
N ASN A 201 18.05 -1.62 1.15
CA ASN A 201 19.41 -1.18 1.52
C ASN A 201 20.50 -1.80 0.64
N ALA A 202 20.31 -3.04 0.18
CA ALA A 202 21.24 -3.73 -0.71
C ALA A 202 21.06 -3.35 -2.19
N MET A 203 19.97 -2.70 -2.55
CA MET A 203 19.67 -2.30 -3.93
C MET A 203 20.64 -1.21 -4.38
N PRO A 204 21.23 -1.30 -5.60
CA PRO A 204 22.06 -0.24 -6.16
C PRO A 204 21.28 1.08 -6.32
N GLU A 205 21.97 2.21 -6.10
CA GLU A 205 21.40 3.55 -6.28
C GLU A 205 20.80 3.77 -7.68
N SER A 206 21.38 3.13 -8.71
CA SER A 206 20.85 3.19 -10.08
C SER A 206 19.43 2.62 -10.25
N LEU A 207 18.94 1.89 -9.25
CA LEU A 207 17.60 1.27 -9.22
C LEU A 207 16.67 1.91 -8.19
N LYS A 208 17.04 3.08 -7.64
CA LYS A 208 16.31 3.83 -6.63
C LYS A 208 15.87 5.20 -7.14
N GLU A 209 15.00 5.21 -8.16
CA GLU A 209 14.39 6.43 -8.72
C GLU A 209 15.39 7.42 -9.38
N THR A 210 16.64 7.02 -9.62
CA THR A 210 17.67 7.89 -10.19
C THR A 210 17.61 7.96 -11.72
N ALA A 211 16.78 7.15 -12.38
CA ALA A 211 16.78 6.93 -13.82
C ALA A 211 18.15 6.49 -14.38
N GLY A 212 19.07 6.05 -13.50
CA GLY A 212 20.44 5.65 -13.84
C GLY A 212 20.60 4.17 -14.16
N GLY A 213 19.52 3.37 -14.15
CA GLY A 213 19.57 1.93 -14.38
C GLY A 213 18.23 1.35 -14.81
N GLY A 214 18.15 0.02 -14.92
CA GLY A 214 16.93 -0.69 -15.27
C GLY A 214 16.34 -0.26 -16.60
N LEU A 215 15.02 -0.09 -16.67
CA LEU A 215 14.31 0.31 -17.89
C LEU A 215 14.72 1.70 -18.39
N ALA A 216 15.11 2.61 -17.48
CA ALA A 216 15.50 3.97 -17.84
C ALA A 216 16.74 4.05 -18.74
N THR A 217 17.60 3.01 -18.73
CA THR A 217 18.82 2.97 -19.53
C THR A 217 18.71 2.12 -20.81
N THR A 218 17.51 1.68 -21.17
CA THR A 218 17.29 0.93 -22.40
C THR A 218 17.41 1.83 -23.64
N PRO A 219 17.78 1.28 -24.83
CA PRO A 219 17.82 2.06 -26.07
C PRO A 219 16.47 2.77 -26.36
N THR A 220 15.35 2.14 -26.08
CA THR A 220 14.03 2.74 -26.28
C THR A 220 13.80 3.91 -25.30
N ALA A 221 14.25 3.81 -24.04
CA ALA A 221 14.17 4.92 -23.10
C ALA A 221 14.96 6.15 -23.60
N ALA A 222 16.14 5.94 -24.16
CA ALA A 222 16.93 7.01 -24.76
C ALA A 222 16.21 7.70 -25.94
N LEU A 223 15.50 6.94 -26.78
CA LEU A 223 14.67 7.51 -27.86
C LEU A 223 13.47 8.29 -27.33
N ILE A 224 12.86 7.84 -26.23
CA ILE A 224 11.79 8.57 -25.55
C ILE A 224 12.32 9.90 -25.02
N ALA A 225 13.45 9.89 -24.31
CA ALA A 225 14.09 11.09 -23.77
C ALA A 225 14.37 12.16 -24.85
N GLN A 226 14.88 11.74 -26.02
CA GLN A 226 15.12 12.65 -27.14
C GLN A 226 13.84 13.29 -27.70
N ARG A 227 12.69 12.63 -27.59
CA ARG A 227 11.40 13.21 -28.01
C ARG A 227 10.91 14.27 -27.05
N PHE A 228 11.10 14.07 -25.74
CA PHE A 228 10.73 15.08 -24.75
C PHE A 228 11.57 16.34 -24.88
N GLN A 229 12.89 16.23 -25.09
CA GLN A 229 13.79 17.39 -25.29
C GLN A 229 13.48 18.20 -26.56
N LYS A 230 12.78 17.65 -27.54
CA LYS A 230 12.38 18.38 -28.75
C LYS A 230 11.05 19.10 -28.63
N CYS A 231 10.34 18.95 -27.54
CA CYS A 231 9.04 19.58 -27.27
C CYS A 231 9.16 20.80 -26.31
N GLU A 232 10.37 21.08 -25.79
CA GLU A 232 10.74 22.32 -25.11
C GLU A 232 11.32 23.33 -26.14
#